data_970f09f28767fc73c45bb0f42b681c7d
#
_entry.id   970f09f28767fc73c45bb0f42b681c7d
#
_cell.length_a   1.000
_cell.length_b   1.000
_cell.length_c   1.000
_cell.angle_alpha   90.00
_cell.angle_beta   90.00
_cell.angle_gamma   90.00
#
_symmetry.space_group_name_H-M   'P 1'
#
loop_
_entity.id
_entity.type
_entity.pdbx_description
1 polymer ?
#
loop_
_entity_poly.entity_id
_entity_poly.type
_entity_poly.pdbx_seq_one_letter_code
_entity_poly.pdbx_strand_id
1 'polypeptide(L)'
;MKDLLKFYTSYLIRRSKLSHTTRKVFIIALMMLAYITGSQAQRMTDVLDRGLVAVYRTNGANEGTFLSWRVLPEEYYDVTYNVYRNGTKINSTPLSVSNFVDAGGSQNASYTVAAVVRGREQRQCKAVRPWNFALNKYFSRNYVGYMDITLQRVYSRVNSQKDITNDYSPNDASVADLDGDGELEIILKRINNADAANLYRASNTDYTIIEAYKLNGKRLWWIDCGPNMVSLNSTEIDAVAYDWDLDGKAEVLLRGADGMVIHMADGRTWTIGNKNVNTRNTFAGMKSGQFCWTHTGNEYLIYMNGQTGRPYQVTDFPLKRLENGETDLNKVWGDGYGHRSSKYFFGAPYLDGRKPSIFIARGIYTREKMIALDVDG
;
A
#
# COMPACT_ATOMS: atom_id res chain seq x y z
N MET A 1 -17.37 -27.11 -23.69
CA MET A 1 -17.49 -25.88 -24.50
C MET A 1 -16.71 -25.97 -25.83
N LYS A 2 -15.43 -26.39 -25.85
CA LYS A 2 -14.64 -26.57 -27.09
C LYS A 2 -15.26 -27.60 -28.07
N ASP A 3 -15.86 -28.66 -27.58
CA ASP A 3 -16.44 -29.72 -28.45
C ASP A 3 -17.81 -29.33 -28.96
N LEU A 4 -18.61 -28.57 -28.25
CA LEU A 4 -19.87 -28.00 -28.72
C LEU A 4 -19.65 -26.98 -29.84
N LEU A 5 -18.60 -26.16 -29.72
CA LEU A 5 -18.21 -25.17 -30.75
C LEU A 5 -17.78 -25.86 -32.05
N LYS A 6 -17.02 -26.97 -31.94
CA LYS A 6 -16.63 -27.78 -33.11
C LYS A 6 -17.84 -28.44 -33.80
N PHE A 7 -18.82 -28.89 -33.01
CA PHE A 7 -20.02 -29.49 -33.54
C PHE A 7 -20.91 -28.48 -34.28
N TYR A 8 -21.10 -27.29 -33.68
CA TYR A 8 -21.88 -26.22 -34.30
C TYR A 8 -21.22 -25.65 -35.55
N THR A 9 -19.90 -25.48 -35.54
CA THR A 9 -19.14 -24.98 -36.69
C THR A 9 -19.17 -25.96 -37.86
N SER A 10 -19.03 -27.26 -37.61
CA SER A 10 -19.13 -28.28 -38.66
C SER A 10 -20.55 -28.41 -39.22
N TYR A 11 -21.59 -28.18 -38.41
CA TYR A 11 -22.99 -28.21 -38.82
C TYR A 11 -23.37 -27.02 -39.71
N LEU A 12 -22.93 -25.79 -39.34
CA LEU A 12 -23.19 -24.57 -40.13
C LEU A 12 -22.44 -24.57 -41.50
N ILE A 13 -21.21 -25.08 -41.50
CA ILE A 13 -20.40 -25.16 -42.76
C ILE A 13 -20.96 -26.20 -43.73
N ARG A 14 -21.55 -27.29 -43.28
CA ARG A 14 -22.16 -28.32 -44.15
C ARG A 14 -23.44 -27.86 -44.83
N ARG A 15 -24.19 -26.89 -44.26
CA ARG A 15 -25.44 -26.38 -44.85
C ARG A 15 -25.30 -25.15 -45.75
N SER A 16 -24.14 -24.47 -45.73
CA SER A 16 -23.94 -23.28 -46.54
C SER A 16 -23.46 -23.61 -47.96
N LYS A 17 -24.11 -23.03 -49.00
CA LYS A 17 -23.67 -23.07 -50.41
C LYS A 17 -22.46 -22.15 -50.69
N LEU A 18 -21.61 -21.88 -49.71
CA LEU A 18 -20.45 -20.99 -49.81
C LEU A 18 -19.31 -21.66 -50.60
N SER A 19 -18.62 -20.89 -51.42
CA SER A 19 -17.45 -21.35 -52.18
C SER A 19 -16.33 -21.83 -51.23
N HIS A 20 -15.42 -22.63 -51.75
CA HIS A 20 -14.30 -23.19 -50.96
C HIS A 20 -13.43 -22.08 -50.35
N THR A 21 -13.27 -20.97 -51.08
CA THR A 21 -12.51 -19.79 -50.63
C THR A 21 -13.21 -19.05 -49.49
N THR A 22 -14.52 -18.84 -49.61
CA THR A 22 -15.34 -18.19 -48.58
C THR A 22 -15.39 -19.02 -47.30
N ARG A 23 -15.40 -20.37 -47.41
CA ARG A 23 -15.29 -21.26 -46.23
C ARG A 23 -13.94 -21.13 -45.50
N LYS A 24 -12.81 -21.04 -46.25
CA LYS A 24 -11.49 -20.83 -45.67
C LYS A 24 -11.39 -19.48 -44.94
N VAL A 25 -11.88 -18.40 -45.55
CA VAL A 25 -11.92 -17.07 -44.94
C VAL A 25 -12.78 -17.06 -43.69
N PHE A 26 -13.94 -17.73 -43.70
CA PHE A 26 -14.82 -17.81 -42.55
C PHE A 26 -14.19 -18.63 -41.39
N ILE A 27 -13.51 -19.72 -41.72
CA ILE A 27 -12.78 -20.52 -40.71
C ILE A 27 -11.62 -19.73 -40.10
N ILE A 28 -10.87 -18.99 -40.92
CA ILE A 28 -9.76 -18.12 -40.43
C ILE A 28 -10.31 -17.00 -39.56
N ALA A 29 -11.41 -16.34 -39.97
CA ALA A 29 -12.08 -15.33 -39.19
C ALA A 29 -12.61 -15.87 -37.84
N LEU A 30 -13.20 -17.07 -37.84
CA LEU A 30 -13.65 -17.74 -36.61
C LEU A 30 -12.50 -18.16 -35.72
N MET A 31 -11.37 -18.60 -36.28
CA MET A 31 -10.15 -18.87 -35.51
C MET A 31 -9.53 -17.59 -34.95
N MET A 32 -9.53 -16.49 -35.71
CA MET A 32 -9.11 -15.18 -35.19
C MET A 32 -10.04 -14.68 -34.07
N LEU A 33 -11.35 -14.82 -34.23
CA LEU A 33 -12.33 -14.51 -33.19
C LEU A 33 -12.13 -15.36 -31.94
N ALA A 34 -11.89 -16.68 -32.11
CA ALA A 34 -11.61 -17.59 -31.01
C ALA A 34 -10.24 -17.29 -30.33
N TYR A 35 -9.28 -16.73 -31.08
CA TYR A 35 -8.01 -16.26 -30.53
C TYR A 35 -8.18 -14.97 -29.71
N ILE A 36 -9.08 -14.08 -30.14
CA ILE A 36 -9.42 -12.84 -29.44
C ILE A 36 -10.27 -13.13 -28.18
N THR A 37 -11.18 -14.10 -28.24
CA THR A 37 -12.00 -14.50 -27.07
C THR A 37 -11.28 -15.42 -26.09
N GLY A 38 -10.12 -15.95 -26.47
CA GLY A 38 -9.23 -16.73 -25.62
C GLY A 38 -8.21 -15.89 -24.84
N SER A 39 -8.26 -14.58 -24.96
CA SER A 39 -7.53 -13.67 -24.05
C SER A 39 -8.12 -13.90 -22.66
N GLN A 40 -7.41 -14.66 -21.83
CA GLN A 40 -7.68 -14.64 -20.41
C GLN A 40 -7.60 -13.18 -20.00
N ALA A 41 -8.63 -12.69 -19.34
CA ALA A 41 -8.64 -11.31 -18.84
C ALA A 41 -7.35 -11.12 -18.04
N GLN A 42 -6.46 -10.28 -18.58
CA GLN A 42 -5.21 -9.98 -17.91
C GLN A 42 -5.56 -9.30 -16.58
N ARG A 43 -4.88 -9.74 -15.52
CA ARG A 43 -5.00 -9.06 -14.23
C ARG A 43 -4.59 -7.61 -14.42
N MET A 44 -5.45 -6.70 -14.00
CA MET A 44 -5.16 -5.27 -13.98
C MET A 44 -4.43 -4.99 -12.66
N THR A 45 -3.19 -4.56 -12.76
CA THR A 45 -2.35 -4.26 -11.59
C THR A 45 -1.89 -2.83 -11.69
N ASP A 46 -1.50 -2.25 -10.56
CA ASP A 46 -0.84 -0.95 -10.50
C ASP A 46 0.39 -0.92 -11.43
N VAL A 47 0.59 0.21 -12.08
CA VAL A 47 1.69 0.42 -13.02
C VAL A 47 2.90 0.94 -12.27
N LEU A 48 3.68 0.03 -11.71
CA LEU A 48 4.90 0.37 -10.98
C LEU A 48 6.13 0.37 -11.89
N ASP A 49 7.08 1.27 -11.63
CA ASP A 49 8.44 1.14 -12.17
C ASP A 49 9.16 -0.04 -11.51
N ARG A 50 10.24 -0.51 -12.13
CA ARG A 50 11.08 -1.61 -11.63
C ARG A 50 11.63 -1.36 -10.22
N GLY A 51 11.64 -0.12 -9.74
CA GLY A 51 12.19 0.23 -8.44
C GLY A 51 13.63 -0.20 -8.30
N LEU A 52 14.43 -0.08 -9.37
CA LEU A 52 15.85 -0.42 -9.35
C LEU A 52 16.59 0.47 -8.38
N VAL A 53 17.31 -0.16 -7.45
CA VAL A 53 18.21 0.51 -6.50
C VAL A 53 19.63 0.06 -6.78
N ALA A 54 20.57 1.00 -6.80
CA ALA A 54 21.99 0.76 -6.95
C ALA A 54 22.74 1.30 -5.73
N VAL A 55 23.58 0.47 -5.12
CA VAL A 55 24.35 0.81 -3.91
C VAL A 55 25.81 0.49 -4.16
N TYR A 56 26.66 1.51 -4.21
CA TYR A 56 28.11 1.30 -4.38
C TYR A 56 28.76 1.03 -3.03
N ARG A 57 29.55 -0.02 -2.98
CA ARG A 57 30.31 -0.46 -1.79
C ARG A 57 31.79 -0.30 -2.04
N THR A 58 32.48 0.34 -1.12
CA THR A 58 33.91 0.65 -1.22
C THR A 58 34.82 -0.26 -0.41
N ASN A 59 34.27 -1.13 0.43
CA ASN A 59 35.06 -1.95 1.38
C ASN A 59 34.57 -3.40 1.49
N GLY A 60 35.47 -4.33 1.38
CA GLY A 60 35.28 -5.74 1.72
C GLY A 60 35.14 -6.69 0.53
N ALA A 61 34.87 -7.96 0.81
CA ALA A 61 34.81 -9.07 -0.15
C ALA A 61 33.76 -8.90 -1.27
N ASN A 62 32.92 -7.87 -1.18
CA ASN A 62 31.88 -7.55 -2.16
C ASN A 62 32.00 -6.10 -2.63
N GLU A 63 33.21 -5.62 -2.90
CA GLU A 63 33.41 -4.32 -3.53
C GLU A 63 32.70 -4.28 -4.90
N GLY A 64 32.11 -3.11 -5.22
CA GLY A 64 31.35 -2.91 -6.45
C GLY A 64 29.96 -2.33 -6.20
N THR A 65 29.08 -2.44 -7.16
CA THR A 65 27.70 -1.94 -7.05
C THR A 65 26.74 -3.11 -6.83
N PHE A 66 26.04 -3.10 -5.71
CA PHE A 66 24.89 -3.96 -5.48
C PHE A 66 23.66 -3.36 -6.12
N LEU A 67 22.93 -4.18 -6.86
CA LEU A 67 21.69 -3.83 -7.54
C LEU A 67 20.56 -4.69 -6.99
N SER A 68 19.40 -4.09 -6.81
CA SER A 68 18.16 -4.80 -6.43
C SER A 68 16.97 -4.16 -7.11
N TRP A 69 15.97 -4.97 -7.50
CA TRP A 69 14.78 -4.49 -8.19
C TRP A 69 13.55 -5.33 -7.86
N ARG A 70 12.35 -4.81 -8.19
CA ARG A 70 11.09 -5.52 -7.99
C ARG A 70 10.85 -6.55 -9.10
N VAL A 71 10.23 -7.66 -8.73
CA VAL A 71 9.48 -8.51 -9.64
C VAL A 71 8.08 -7.89 -9.77
N LEU A 72 7.66 -7.58 -10.99
CA LEU A 72 6.36 -6.94 -11.22
C LEU A 72 5.22 -7.98 -11.23
N PRO A 73 3.99 -7.59 -10.84
CA PRO A 73 2.87 -8.52 -10.70
C PRO A 73 2.47 -9.24 -11.99
N GLU A 74 2.69 -8.61 -13.15
CA GLU A 74 2.42 -9.18 -14.46
C GLU A 74 3.50 -10.17 -14.94
N GLU A 75 4.61 -10.27 -14.24
CA GLU A 75 5.69 -11.21 -14.55
C GLU A 75 5.38 -12.60 -13.98
N TYR A 76 5.62 -13.61 -14.80
CA TYR A 76 5.41 -15.00 -14.40
C TYR A 76 6.66 -15.59 -13.75
N TYR A 77 6.54 -16.76 -13.14
CA TYR A 77 7.61 -17.45 -12.42
C TYR A 77 8.85 -17.77 -13.26
N ASP A 78 8.76 -17.73 -14.58
CA ASP A 78 9.86 -17.98 -15.51
C ASP A 78 10.55 -16.69 -15.99
N VAL A 79 10.25 -15.55 -15.39
CA VAL A 79 10.92 -14.29 -15.70
C VAL A 79 12.40 -14.36 -15.29
N THR A 80 13.24 -13.84 -16.16
CA THR A 80 14.67 -13.62 -15.92
C THR A 80 15.06 -12.20 -16.26
N TYR A 81 16.29 -11.78 -15.93
CA TYR A 81 16.67 -10.37 -16.05
C TYR A 81 18.02 -10.18 -16.73
N ASN A 82 18.11 -9.16 -17.55
CA ASN A 82 19.34 -8.61 -18.07
C ASN A 82 19.67 -7.30 -17.36
N VAL A 83 20.92 -7.14 -16.96
CA VAL A 83 21.44 -5.97 -16.25
C VAL A 83 22.38 -5.21 -17.16
N TYR A 84 22.24 -3.90 -17.17
CA TYR A 84 23.03 -3.01 -17.99
C TYR A 84 23.76 -1.96 -17.15
N ARG A 85 25.02 -1.74 -17.47
CA ARG A 85 25.84 -0.65 -16.93
C ARG A 85 26.23 0.26 -18.08
N ASN A 86 25.89 1.55 -17.99
CA ASN A 86 26.17 2.55 -19.01
C ASN A 86 25.72 2.11 -20.42
N GLY A 87 24.55 1.46 -20.49
CA GLY A 87 23.98 0.94 -21.75
C GLY A 87 24.56 -0.40 -22.21
N THR A 88 25.57 -0.93 -21.55
CA THR A 88 26.19 -2.21 -21.93
C THR A 88 25.70 -3.32 -20.99
N LYS A 89 25.21 -4.43 -21.57
CA LYS A 89 24.82 -5.62 -20.82
C LYS A 89 26.02 -6.22 -20.08
N ILE A 90 25.89 -6.51 -18.78
CA ILE A 90 26.98 -6.95 -17.94
C ILE A 90 26.82 -8.39 -17.41
N ASN A 91 25.66 -9.01 -17.54
CA ASN A 91 25.47 -10.44 -17.24
C ASN A 91 25.49 -11.28 -18.52
N SER A 92 26.23 -12.37 -18.51
CA SER A 92 26.37 -13.27 -19.66
C SER A 92 25.10 -14.06 -19.95
N THR A 93 24.41 -14.51 -18.92
CA THR A 93 23.13 -15.24 -18.98
C THR A 93 22.06 -14.46 -18.17
N PRO A 94 20.79 -14.48 -18.61
CA PRO A 94 19.73 -13.85 -17.84
C PRO A 94 19.64 -14.40 -16.41
N LEU A 95 19.45 -13.51 -15.44
CA LEU A 95 19.42 -13.83 -14.01
C LEU A 95 18.03 -14.32 -13.61
N SER A 96 17.94 -15.36 -12.81
CA SER A 96 16.67 -15.85 -12.22
C SER A 96 16.35 -15.22 -10.85
N VAL A 97 17.12 -14.21 -10.45
CA VAL A 97 16.97 -13.48 -9.17
C VAL A 97 16.83 -11.98 -9.45
N SER A 98 16.24 -11.26 -8.53
CA SER A 98 16.00 -9.81 -8.63
C SER A 98 17.09 -8.95 -7.98
N ASN A 99 18.32 -9.44 -7.98
CA ASN A 99 19.49 -8.72 -7.50
C ASN A 99 20.77 -9.13 -8.25
N PHE A 100 21.80 -8.29 -8.20
CA PHE A 100 23.07 -8.53 -8.85
C PHE A 100 24.18 -7.71 -8.18
N VAL A 101 25.40 -8.28 -8.14
CA VAL A 101 26.61 -7.57 -7.71
C VAL A 101 27.48 -7.33 -8.93
N ASP A 102 27.65 -6.07 -9.31
CA ASP A 102 28.58 -5.65 -10.35
C ASP A 102 29.93 -5.31 -9.73
N ALA A 103 30.87 -6.26 -9.75
CA ALA A 103 32.22 -6.05 -9.23
C ALA A 103 33.01 -4.95 -9.96
N GLY A 104 32.66 -4.65 -11.22
CA GLY A 104 33.24 -3.54 -11.99
C GLY A 104 32.48 -2.23 -11.85
N GLY A 105 31.53 -2.16 -10.92
CA GLY A 105 30.70 -0.99 -10.70
C GLY A 105 31.46 0.22 -10.16
N SER A 106 30.89 1.41 -10.33
CA SER A 106 31.41 2.66 -9.79
C SER A 106 30.29 3.59 -9.35
N GLN A 107 30.62 4.59 -8.53
CA GLN A 107 29.66 5.63 -8.09
C GLN A 107 29.04 6.42 -9.24
N ASN A 108 29.74 6.52 -10.37
CA ASN A 108 29.31 7.31 -11.53
C ASN A 108 28.61 6.47 -12.61
N ALA A 109 28.50 5.15 -12.40
CA ALA A 109 27.84 4.27 -13.35
C ALA A 109 26.32 4.52 -13.37
N SER A 110 25.72 4.29 -14.53
CA SER A 110 24.26 4.29 -14.71
C SER A 110 23.79 2.88 -14.95
N TYR A 111 22.75 2.45 -14.28
CA TYR A 111 22.22 1.09 -14.37
C TYR A 111 20.78 1.05 -14.83
N THR A 112 20.46 0.06 -15.65
CA THR A 112 19.10 -0.32 -16.03
C THR A 112 18.96 -1.83 -15.97
N VAL A 113 17.71 -2.29 -15.83
CA VAL A 113 17.35 -3.71 -15.84
C VAL A 113 16.23 -3.92 -16.84
N ALA A 114 16.29 -5.00 -17.60
CA ALA A 114 15.23 -5.45 -18.48
C ALA A 114 14.78 -6.86 -18.06
N ALA A 115 13.48 -7.08 -17.96
CA ALA A 115 12.93 -8.43 -17.81
C ALA A 115 13.06 -9.19 -19.13
N VAL A 116 13.29 -10.49 -19.05
CA VAL A 116 13.23 -11.42 -20.17
C VAL A 116 12.08 -12.39 -19.88
N VAL A 117 10.97 -12.19 -20.57
CA VAL A 117 9.74 -12.97 -20.43
C VAL A 117 9.59 -13.88 -21.63
N ARG A 118 9.50 -15.19 -21.41
CA ARG A 118 9.42 -16.20 -22.48
C ARG A 118 10.48 -16.03 -23.55
N GLY A 119 11.71 -15.75 -23.11
CA GLY A 119 12.88 -15.57 -23.99
C GLY A 119 12.93 -14.25 -24.76
N ARG A 120 11.98 -13.33 -24.50
CA ARG A 120 11.96 -11.99 -25.12
C ARG A 120 12.29 -10.92 -24.10
N GLU A 121 13.34 -10.16 -24.37
CA GLU A 121 13.70 -9.02 -23.57
C GLU A 121 12.66 -7.90 -23.72
N GLN A 122 12.26 -7.34 -22.58
CA GLN A 122 11.31 -6.25 -22.47
C GLN A 122 12.04 -4.90 -22.41
N ARG A 123 11.28 -3.81 -22.35
CA ARG A 123 11.84 -2.48 -22.19
C ARG A 123 12.67 -2.39 -20.92
N GLN A 124 13.81 -1.72 -20.98
CA GLN A 124 14.61 -1.38 -19.81
C GLN A 124 13.85 -0.39 -18.90
N CYS A 125 14.01 -0.55 -17.59
CA CYS A 125 13.49 0.38 -16.61
C CYS A 125 14.18 1.76 -16.69
N LYS A 126 13.69 2.72 -15.92
CA LYS A 126 14.33 4.01 -15.70
C LYS A 126 15.77 3.81 -15.20
N ALA A 127 16.70 4.57 -15.74
CA ALA A 127 18.10 4.49 -15.36
C ALA A 127 18.32 5.08 -13.96
N VAL A 128 19.10 4.37 -13.13
CA VAL A 128 19.49 4.84 -11.80
C VAL A 128 21.00 4.93 -11.68
N ARG A 129 21.45 5.81 -10.78
CA ARG A 129 22.84 5.89 -10.35
C ARG A 129 22.97 5.36 -8.92
N PRO A 130 24.15 4.82 -8.54
CA PRO A 130 24.39 4.42 -7.18
C PRO A 130 24.18 5.57 -6.20
N TRP A 131 23.54 5.28 -5.09
CA TRP A 131 23.40 6.23 -4.01
C TRP A 131 24.77 6.65 -3.49
N ASN A 132 24.95 7.95 -3.32
CA ASN A 132 26.19 8.49 -2.79
C ASN A 132 26.09 8.65 -1.28
N PHE A 133 26.54 7.64 -0.55
CA PHE A 133 26.53 7.62 0.91
C PHE A 133 27.60 8.52 1.55
N ALA A 134 28.59 8.96 0.80
CA ALA A 134 29.64 9.85 1.34
C ALA A 134 29.10 11.21 1.80
N LEU A 135 27.90 11.60 1.35
CA LEU A 135 27.24 12.85 1.73
C LEU A 135 26.37 12.73 2.98
N ASN A 136 26.11 11.52 3.47
CA ASN A 136 25.27 11.33 4.64
C ASN A 136 26.12 11.16 5.92
N LYS A 137 26.14 12.18 6.76
CA LYS A 137 26.91 12.22 8.02
C LYS A 137 26.47 11.20 9.08
N TYR A 138 25.32 10.58 8.90
CA TYR A 138 24.73 9.62 9.86
C TYR A 138 25.16 8.17 9.58
N PHE A 139 25.82 7.89 8.44
CA PHE A 139 26.31 6.55 8.16
C PHE A 139 27.58 6.26 8.94
N SER A 140 27.58 5.20 9.72
CA SER A 140 28.83 4.60 10.17
C SER A 140 29.55 4.04 8.93
N ARG A 141 30.88 4.14 8.91
CA ARG A 141 31.75 3.77 7.77
C ARG A 141 31.55 2.36 7.22
N ASN A 142 30.78 1.52 7.90
CA ASN A 142 30.61 0.10 7.58
C ASN A 142 29.22 -0.28 7.09
N TYR A 143 28.25 0.64 6.99
CA TYR A 143 26.88 0.35 6.58
C TYR A 143 26.45 1.19 5.38
N VAL A 144 26.29 0.50 4.26
CA VAL A 144 25.75 1.03 3.01
C VAL A 144 24.50 0.21 2.71
N GLY A 145 23.34 0.76 2.79
CA GLY A 145 22.14 0.02 2.45
C GLY A 145 20.83 0.57 3.00
N TYR A 146 20.87 1.78 3.61
CA TYR A 146 19.67 2.50 4.00
C TYR A 146 19.72 3.97 3.61
N MET A 147 18.57 4.58 3.56
CA MET A 147 18.39 6.00 3.30
C MET A 147 17.63 6.62 4.47
N ASP A 148 18.15 7.74 4.99
CA ASP A 148 17.46 8.50 6.03
C ASP A 148 16.40 9.41 5.42
N ILE A 149 15.19 9.32 5.94
CA ILE A 149 14.10 10.23 5.60
C ILE A 149 13.87 11.15 6.80
N THR A 150 14.13 12.43 6.63
CA THR A 150 13.92 13.43 7.68
C THR A 150 12.42 13.68 7.88
N LEU A 151 11.91 13.29 9.04
CA LEU A 151 10.51 13.52 9.39
C LEU A 151 10.26 14.98 9.79
N GLN A 152 9.06 15.46 9.53
CA GLN A 152 8.63 16.80 9.95
C GLN A 152 8.51 16.88 11.47
N ARG A 153 8.75 18.08 12.02
CA ARG A 153 8.53 18.37 13.44
C ARG A 153 7.04 18.28 13.78
N VAL A 154 6.77 17.87 15.00
CA VAL A 154 5.44 17.83 15.58
C VAL A 154 5.31 18.90 16.64
N TYR A 155 4.27 19.71 16.56
CA TYR A 155 3.96 20.73 17.53
C TYR A 155 2.68 20.39 18.29
N SER A 156 2.62 20.78 19.55
CA SER A 156 1.46 20.53 20.38
C SER A 156 0.19 21.21 19.84
N ARG A 157 -0.93 20.51 19.88
CA ARG A 157 -2.25 21.05 19.49
C ARG A 157 -2.70 22.22 20.34
N VAL A 158 -2.32 22.25 21.62
CA VAL A 158 -2.73 23.29 22.58
C VAL A 158 -1.71 24.42 22.67
N ASN A 159 -0.50 24.22 22.15
CA ASN A 159 0.53 25.24 22.08
C ASN A 159 1.42 25.04 20.85
N SER A 160 1.08 25.71 19.76
CA SER A 160 1.76 25.58 18.46
C SER A 160 3.23 26.02 18.47
N GLN A 161 3.73 26.63 19.55
CA GLN A 161 5.15 26.97 19.71
C GLN A 161 5.94 25.87 20.44
N LYS A 162 5.25 24.91 21.06
CA LYS A 162 5.90 23.81 21.76
C LYS A 162 6.21 22.67 20.81
N ASP A 163 7.49 22.47 20.52
CA ASP A 163 7.99 21.31 19.78
C ASP A 163 7.92 20.06 20.67
N ILE A 164 7.16 19.07 20.23
CA ILE A 164 6.95 17.78 20.91
C ILE A 164 7.39 16.61 20.04
N THR A 165 8.27 16.85 19.08
CA THR A 165 8.74 15.81 18.13
C THR A 165 9.30 14.58 18.86
N ASN A 166 10.00 14.79 19.98
CA ASN A 166 10.56 13.70 20.80
C ASN A 166 9.53 12.91 21.61
N ASP A 167 8.29 13.41 21.69
CA ASP A 167 7.20 12.70 22.33
C ASP A 167 6.54 11.68 21.37
N TYR A 168 7.03 11.59 20.13
CA TYR A 168 6.54 10.70 19.10
C TYR A 168 7.57 9.67 18.66
N SER A 169 7.13 8.45 18.48
CA SER A 169 7.93 7.35 17.92
C SER A 169 7.36 6.91 16.58
N PRO A 170 8.20 6.71 15.54
CA PRO A 170 7.81 6.01 14.33
C PRO A 170 7.31 4.59 14.67
N ASN A 171 6.28 4.18 13.98
CA ASN A 171 5.69 2.85 14.14
C ASN A 171 5.46 2.20 12.77
N ASP A 172 4.34 1.53 12.55
CA ASP A 172 4.07 0.86 11.30
C ASP A 172 3.98 1.83 10.11
N ALA A 173 4.39 1.34 8.95
CA ALA A 173 4.30 2.07 7.70
C ALA A 173 3.77 1.17 6.58
N SER A 174 3.05 1.77 5.64
CA SER A 174 2.71 1.20 4.34
C SER A 174 3.36 2.00 3.23
N VAL A 175 3.45 1.41 2.05
CA VAL A 175 4.07 2.04 0.88
C VAL A 175 3.18 1.85 -0.34
N ALA A 176 3.09 2.90 -1.17
CA ALA A 176 2.42 2.86 -2.46
C ALA A 176 2.90 4.03 -3.33
N ASP A 177 2.68 3.95 -4.64
CA ASP A 177 2.88 5.05 -5.56
C ASP A 177 1.67 6.00 -5.46
N LEU A 178 1.78 7.03 -4.60
CA LEU A 178 0.66 7.93 -4.31
C LEU A 178 0.46 9.00 -5.37
N ASP A 179 1.46 9.31 -6.19
CA ASP A 179 1.36 10.38 -7.19
C ASP A 179 1.59 9.92 -8.65
N GLY A 180 1.80 8.64 -8.87
CA GLY A 180 1.87 8.02 -10.18
C GLY A 180 3.22 8.21 -10.89
N ASP A 181 4.30 8.50 -10.14
CA ASP A 181 5.62 8.71 -10.73
C ASP A 181 6.45 7.41 -10.86
N GLY A 182 5.93 6.28 -10.35
CA GLY A 182 6.54 4.96 -10.36
C GLY A 182 7.46 4.69 -9.16
N GLU A 183 7.72 5.68 -8.31
CA GLU A 183 8.41 5.53 -7.03
C GLU A 183 7.37 5.31 -5.90
N LEU A 184 7.78 4.70 -4.79
CA LEU A 184 6.85 4.50 -3.68
C LEU A 184 7.02 5.59 -2.64
N GLU A 185 5.92 6.18 -2.21
CA GLU A 185 5.83 7.01 -1.01
C GLU A 185 5.64 6.14 0.23
N ILE A 186 5.95 6.72 1.37
CA ILE A 186 5.80 6.07 2.68
C ILE A 186 4.66 6.74 3.44
N ILE A 187 3.71 5.94 3.88
CA ILE A 187 2.66 6.35 4.81
C ILE A 187 3.07 5.85 6.19
N LEU A 188 3.50 6.77 7.03
CA LEU A 188 4.08 6.47 8.35
C LEU A 188 3.12 6.85 9.46
N LYS A 189 2.85 5.91 10.35
CA LYS A 189 2.21 6.18 11.63
C LYS A 189 3.26 6.59 12.66
N ARG A 190 3.03 7.69 13.38
CA ARG A 190 3.83 8.08 14.54
C ARG A 190 2.95 8.13 15.77
N ILE A 191 3.35 7.39 16.77
CA ILE A 191 2.60 7.23 18.02
C ILE A 191 3.04 8.30 18.99
N ASN A 192 2.08 8.95 19.63
CA ASN A 192 2.40 9.73 20.83
C ASN A 192 2.76 8.77 21.98
N ASN A 193 3.95 8.91 22.54
CA ASN A 193 4.50 8.00 23.55
C ASN A 193 3.67 7.99 24.84
N ALA A 194 2.98 9.08 25.15
CA ALA A 194 2.08 9.15 26.32
C ALA A 194 0.81 8.30 26.13
N ASP A 195 0.33 8.14 24.90
CA ASP A 195 -0.77 7.23 24.57
C ASP A 195 -0.28 5.76 24.48
N ALA A 196 0.96 5.54 24.04
CA ALA A 196 1.52 4.21 23.81
C ALA A 196 1.97 3.48 25.09
N ALA A 197 2.38 4.20 26.10
CA ALA A 197 3.13 3.67 27.26
C ALA A 197 2.26 3.22 28.43
N ASN A 198 1.09 2.67 28.24
CA ASN A 198 0.14 2.34 29.33
C ASN A 198 -0.25 3.55 30.21
N LEU A 199 0.06 4.75 29.74
CA LEU A 199 -0.15 6.00 30.45
C LEU A 199 -1.36 6.74 29.90
N TYR A 200 -2.32 6.00 29.31
CA TYR A 200 -3.53 6.63 28.84
C TYR A 200 -4.06 7.63 29.87
N ARG A 201 -4.19 8.85 29.44
CA ARG A 201 -4.79 9.93 30.23
C ARG A 201 -5.89 10.58 29.41
N ALA A 202 -7.07 10.67 29.97
CA ALA A 202 -8.17 11.42 29.37
C ALA A 202 -7.80 12.88 29.04
N SER A 203 -6.83 13.43 29.79
CA SER A 203 -6.29 14.78 29.64
C SER A 203 -5.26 14.92 28.49
N ASN A 204 -4.85 13.83 27.83
CA ASN A 204 -3.93 13.94 26.69
C ASN A 204 -4.59 14.71 25.54
N THR A 205 -3.85 15.68 25.00
CA THR A 205 -4.31 16.55 23.92
C THR A 205 -3.55 16.36 22.62
N ASP A 206 -2.43 15.64 22.67
CA ASP A 206 -1.61 15.35 21.51
C ASP A 206 -1.73 13.85 21.18
N TYR A 207 -2.14 13.53 19.96
CA TYR A 207 -2.61 12.20 19.57
C TYR A 207 -1.71 11.59 18.49
N THR A 208 -1.87 10.30 18.23
CA THR A 208 -1.21 9.60 17.12
C THR A 208 -1.46 10.35 15.81
N ILE A 209 -0.45 10.38 14.96
CA ILE A 209 -0.51 10.98 13.62
C ILE A 209 -0.14 9.97 12.55
N ILE A 210 -0.67 10.18 11.34
CA ILE A 210 -0.30 9.47 10.12
C ILE A 210 0.20 10.51 9.12
N GLU A 211 1.32 10.23 8.46
CA GLU A 211 1.96 11.18 7.55
C GLU A 211 2.40 10.48 6.27
N ALA A 212 2.20 11.09 5.11
CA ALA A 212 2.73 10.60 3.84
C ALA A 212 3.98 11.38 3.43
N TYR A 213 5.03 10.66 3.06
CA TYR A 213 6.33 11.21 2.69
C TYR A 213 6.84 10.66 1.36
N LYS A 214 7.37 11.56 0.54
CA LYS A 214 8.30 11.18 -0.53
C LYS A 214 9.65 10.77 0.04
N LEU A 215 10.40 9.96 -0.69
CA LEU A 215 11.73 9.50 -0.29
C LEU A 215 12.73 10.65 -0.05
N ASN A 216 12.50 11.83 -0.61
CA ASN A 216 13.30 13.02 -0.37
C ASN A 216 12.96 13.78 0.93
N GLY A 217 12.05 13.24 1.76
CA GLY A 217 11.61 13.86 3.03
C GLY A 217 10.50 14.90 2.88
N LYS A 218 9.99 15.13 1.67
CA LYS A 218 8.84 16.02 1.48
C LYS A 218 7.59 15.35 2.00
N ARG A 219 6.96 15.93 3.03
CA ARG A 219 5.62 15.50 3.48
C ARG A 219 4.56 15.96 2.49
N LEU A 220 3.69 15.04 2.05
CA LEU A 220 2.57 15.32 1.16
C LEU A 220 1.37 15.84 1.95
N TRP A 221 0.95 15.10 2.95
CA TRP A 221 -0.17 15.39 3.85
C TRP A 221 0.05 14.70 5.20
N TRP A 222 -0.80 15.02 6.17
CA TRP A 222 -0.79 14.32 7.45
C TRP A 222 -2.17 14.31 8.11
N ILE A 223 -2.39 13.38 9.02
CA ILE A 223 -3.62 13.18 9.75
C ILE A 223 -3.32 13.26 11.24
N ASP A 224 -4.06 14.10 11.94
CA ASP A 224 -4.20 14.04 13.38
C ASP A 224 -5.35 13.08 13.68
N CYS A 225 -5.05 11.93 14.28
CA CYS A 225 -6.04 10.87 14.53
C CYS A 225 -7.11 11.28 15.55
N GLY A 226 -6.88 12.34 16.31
CA GLY A 226 -7.86 12.91 17.24
C GLY A 226 -8.06 12.10 18.52
N PRO A 227 -8.95 12.58 19.41
CA PRO A 227 -9.13 12.01 20.75
C PRO A 227 -9.76 10.62 20.75
N ASN A 228 -10.47 10.24 19.71
CA ASN A 228 -11.30 9.03 19.67
C ASN A 228 -10.64 7.84 18.99
N MET A 229 -9.36 8.00 18.56
CA MET A 229 -8.53 6.96 17.99
C MET A 229 -7.42 6.60 18.97
N VAL A 230 -7.71 5.71 19.91
CA VAL A 230 -6.73 5.28 20.92
C VAL A 230 -6.37 3.83 20.70
N SER A 231 -5.09 3.56 20.62
CA SER A 231 -4.54 2.22 20.57
C SER A 231 -3.27 2.15 21.40
N LEU A 232 -3.22 1.19 22.29
CA LEU A 232 -2.09 1.04 23.20
C LEU A 232 -0.81 0.58 22.51
N ASN A 233 -0.95 -0.39 21.62
CA ASN A 233 0.15 -0.98 20.89
C ASN A 233 0.14 -0.54 19.42
N SER A 234 -0.60 0.52 19.11
CA SER A 234 -0.67 1.09 17.77
C SER A 234 -1.16 0.17 16.65
N THR A 235 -1.62 -1.02 16.97
CA THR A 235 -2.04 -2.03 15.99
C THR A 235 -3.45 -1.82 15.46
N GLU A 236 -4.16 -0.80 15.90
CA GLU A 236 -5.54 -0.50 15.52
C GLU A 236 -5.71 0.83 14.77
N ILE A 237 -4.59 1.50 14.48
CA ILE A 237 -4.60 2.77 13.73
C ILE A 237 -3.68 2.59 12.54
N ASP A 238 -4.18 1.97 11.50
CA ASP A 238 -3.42 1.69 10.29
C ASP A 238 -4.06 2.33 9.08
N ALA A 239 -3.22 2.73 8.13
CA ALA A 239 -3.60 3.18 6.81
C ALA A 239 -2.98 2.24 5.78
N VAL A 240 -3.76 1.82 4.81
CA VAL A 240 -3.31 0.96 3.70
C VAL A 240 -3.55 1.71 2.41
N ALA A 241 -2.61 1.60 1.48
CA ALA A 241 -2.74 2.22 0.19
C ALA A 241 -2.59 1.19 -0.93
N TYR A 242 -3.40 1.37 -1.95
CA TYR A 242 -3.36 0.62 -3.19
C TYR A 242 -4.04 1.44 -4.30
N ASP A 243 -3.72 1.18 -5.54
CA ASP A 243 -4.42 1.72 -6.71
C ASP A 243 -5.66 0.86 -6.98
N TRP A 244 -6.79 1.15 -6.27
CA TRP A 244 -8.01 0.36 -6.37
C TRP A 244 -8.84 0.69 -7.61
N ASP A 245 -8.78 1.92 -8.11
CA ASP A 245 -9.52 2.34 -9.30
C ASP A 245 -8.69 2.21 -10.59
N LEU A 246 -7.39 1.86 -10.43
CA LEU A 246 -6.43 1.59 -11.50
C LEU A 246 -6.15 2.82 -12.40
N ASP A 247 -6.16 4.01 -11.79
CA ASP A 247 -5.82 5.27 -12.48
C ASP A 247 -4.30 5.53 -12.51
N GLY A 248 -3.50 4.67 -11.85
CA GLY A 248 -2.04 4.75 -11.76
C GLY A 248 -1.55 5.51 -10.54
N LYS A 249 -2.42 5.84 -9.58
CA LYS A 249 -2.09 6.48 -8.31
C LYS A 249 -2.82 5.77 -7.18
N ALA A 250 -2.11 5.44 -6.13
CA ALA A 250 -2.74 4.74 -5.02
C ALA A 250 -3.62 5.66 -4.19
N GLU A 251 -4.80 5.16 -3.81
CA GLU A 251 -5.64 5.72 -2.78
C GLU A 251 -5.20 5.24 -1.40
N VAL A 252 -5.69 5.91 -0.39
CA VAL A 252 -5.49 5.53 1.01
C VAL A 252 -6.81 5.19 1.66
N LEU A 253 -6.84 4.03 2.29
CA LEU A 253 -7.96 3.53 3.06
C LEU A 253 -7.58 3.46 4.54
N LEU A 254 -8.43 4.03 5.38
CA LEU A 254 -8.25 3.96 6.83
C LEU A 254 -9.56 4.02 7.58
N ARG A 255 -9.53 3.59 8.84
CA ARG A 255 -10.61 3.83 9.79
C ARG A 255 -10.41 5.21 10.43
N GLY A 256 -11.48 5.97 10.56
CA GLY A 256 -11.52 7.24 11.27
C GLY A 256 -12.51 7.22 12.43
N ALA A 257 -12.47 8.28 13.23
CA ALA A 257 -13.40 8.54 14.30
C ALA A 257 -13.71 10.06 14.39
N ASP A 258 -14.72 10.42 15.16
CA ASP A 258 -15.06 11.83 15.43
C ASP A 258 -13.83 12.62 15.88
N GLY A 259 -13.67 13.82 15.34
CA GLY A 259 -12.60 14.74 15.71
C GLY A 259 -11.22 14.44 15.09
N MET A 260 -11.10 13.46 14.22
CA MET A 260 -9.92 13.28 13.36
C MET A 260 -9.82 14.46 12.38
N VAL A 261 -8.60 14.93 12.11
CA VAL A 261 -8.36 16.03 11.17
C VAL A 261 -7.33 15.65 10.13
N ILE A 262 -7.70 15.72 8.87
CA ILE A 262 -6.82 15.52 7.73
C ILE A 262 -6.29 16.89 7.28
N HIS A 263 -4.97 17.04 7.24
CA HIS A 263 -4.25 18.20 6.72
C HIS A 263 -3.77 17.88 5.31
N MET A 264 -4.45 18.44 4.32
CA MET A 264 -4.22 18.14 2.90
C MET A 264 -2.98 18.85 2.35
N ALA A 265 -2.50 18.37 1.21
CA ALA A 265 -1.31 18.89 0.53
C ALA A 265 -1.42 20.37 0.13
N ASP A 266 -2.62 20.89 -0.06
CA ASP A 266 -2.90 22.29 -0.40
C ASP A 266 -3.05 23.21 0.83
N GLY A 267 -2.79 22.68 2.04
CA GLY A 267 -2.89 23.42 3.31
C GLY A 267 -4.29 23.49 3.90
N ARG A 268 -5.33 23.01 3.22
CA ARG A 268 -6.68 22.92 3.78
C ARG A 268 -6.78 21.74 4.74
N THR A 269 -7.81 21.79 5.59
CA THR A 269 -8.11 20.71 6.54
C THR A 269 -9.49 20.14 6.30
N TRP A 270 -9.66 18.85 6.65
CA TRP A 270 -10.94 18.18 6.65
C TRP A 270 -11.14 17.47 8.00
N THR A 271 -12.21 17.84 8.70
CA THR A 271 -12.55 17.20 9.98
C THR A 271 -13.53 16.05 9.73
N ILE A 272 -13.23 14.89 10.29
CA ILE A 272 -14.07 13.71 10.24
C ILE A 272 -15.09 13.77 11.37
N GLY A 273 -16.34 13.53 11.04
CA GLY A 273 -17.44 13.49 12.00
C GLY A 273 -17.60 14.78 12.81
N ASN A 274 -17.89 14.63 14.09
CA ASN A 274 -18.11 15.75 14.99
C ASN A 274 -16.86 16.10 15.80
N LYS A 275 -16.28 17.28 15.56
CA LYS A 275 -15.06 17.78 16.23
C LYS A 275 -15.19 17.95 17.75
N ASN A 276 -16.40 18.05 18.25
CA ASN A 276 -16.67 18.31 19.68
C ASN A 276 -16.87 17.01 20.48
N VAL A 277 -16.89 15.86 19.82
CA VAL A 277 -17.01 14.56 20.49
C VAL A 277 -15.65 14.16 21.03
N ASN A 278 -15.62 13.81 22.31
CA ASN A 278 -14.46 13.19 22.95
C ASN A 278 -14.94 12.06 23.85
N THR A 279 -14.73 10.83 23.42
CA THR A 279 -15.13 9.62 24.13
C THR A 279 -14.06 9.10 25.08
N ARG A 280 -12.92 9.78 25.21
CA ARG A 280 -11.81 9.37 26.11
C ARG A 280 -12.26 9.22 27.56
N ASN A 281 -13.22 10.00 28.01
CA ASN A 281 -13.77 9.90 29.36
C ASN A 281 -14.51 8.57 29.61
N THR A 282 -14.97 7.89 28.56
CA THR A 282 -15.62 6.57 28.71
C THR A 282 -14.62 5.48 29.05
N PHE A 283 -13.33 5.74 28.86
CA PHE A 283 -12.24 4.84 29.25
C PHE A 283 -11.83 5.02 30.72
N ALA A 284 -12.44 5.96 31.45
CA ALA A 284 -12.07 6.35 32.81
C ALA A 284 -12.25 5.22 33.86
N GLY A 285 -12.92 4.11 33.55
CA GLY A 285 -12.97 2.92 34.39
C GLY A 285 -11.72 2.03 34.34
N MET A 286 -10.76 2.34 33.45
CA MET A 286 -9.51 1.60 33.36
C MET A 286 -8.53 2.04 34.46
N LYS A 287 -8.13 1.10 35.27
CA LYS A 287 -7.12 1.32 36.32
C LYS A 287 -5.77 1.57 35.65
N SER A 288 -4.93 2.39 36.29
CA SER A 288 -3.54 2.58 35.91
C SER A 288 -2.85 1.23 35.62
N GLY A 289 -2.23 1.10 34.46
CA GLY A 289 -1.57 -0.13 34.02
C GLY A 289 -2.45 -1.10 33.21
N GLN A 290 -3.72 -0.80 32.98
CA GLN A 290 -4.55 -1.57 32.06
C GLN A 290 -4.49 -1.01 30.64
N PHE A 291 -4.60 -1.93 29.67
CA PHE A 291 -4.63 -1.60 28.25
C PHE A 291 -5.92 -0.83 27.89
N CYS A 292 -5.77 0.16 27.03
CA CYS A 292 -6.86 1.00 26.57
C CYS A 292 -7.05 0.87 25.05
N TRP A 293 -8.27 0.61 24.64
CA TRP A 293 -8.67 0.61 23.24
C TRP A 293 -9.92 1.44 23.04
N THR A 294 -10.09 1.97 21.85
CA THR A 294 -11.34 2.64 21.47
C THR A 294 -12.48 1.61 21.45
N HIS A 295 -13.46 1.74 22.31
CA HIS A 295 -14.59 0.80 22.42
C HIS A 295 -15.97 1.47 22.27
N THR A 296 -16.01 2.78 22.16
CA THR A 296 -17.23 3.57 21.97
C THR A 296 -17.01 4.66 20.91
N GLY A 297 -18.08 5.29 20.49
CA GLY A 297 -18.08 6.41 19.53
C GLY A 297 -18.28 5.96 18.09
N ASN A 298 -18.46 6.93 17.22
CA ASN A 298 -18.65 6.71 15.78
C ASN A 298 -17.34 6.28 15.12
N GLU A 299 -17.47 5.41 14.14
CA GLU A 299 -16.38 4.94 13.32
C GLU A 299 -16.72 5.18 11.85
N TYR A 300 -15.73 5.63 11.12
CA TYR A 300 -15.86 5.97 9.70
C TYR A 300 -14.87 5.17 8.86
N LEU A 301 -15.28 4.79 7.66
CA LEU A 301 -14.40 4.35 6.60
C LEU A 301 -14.05 5.56 5.76
N ILE A 302 -12.76 5.83 5.61
CA ILE A 302 -12.24 6.95 4.85
C ILE A 302 -11.50 6.38 3.65
N TYR A 303 -11.94 6.77 2.46
CA TYR A 303 -11.28 6.50 1.18
C TYR A 303 -10.84 7.85 0.60
N MET A 304 -9.53 8.04 0.41
CA MET A 304 -8.99 9.34 0.05
C MET A 304 -7.89 9.25 -1.01
N ASN A 305 -7.73 10.32 -1.75
CA ASN A 305 -6.65 10.51 -2.72
C ASN A 305 -5.29 10.44 -2.03
N GLY A 306 -4.42 9.52 -2.47
CA GLY A 306 -3.12 9.29 -1.87
C GLY A 306 -2.13 10.44 -2.03
N GLN A 307 -2.18 11.15 -3.15
CA GLN A 307 -1.28 12.27 -3.43
C GLN A 307 -1.59 13.50 -2.60
N THR A 308 -2.88 13.78 -2.39
CA THR A 308 -3.34 15.06 -1.81
C THR A 308 -3.87 14.95 -0.39
N GLY A 309 -4.22 13.76 0.07
CA GLY A 309 -4.91 13.54 1.34
C GLY A 309 -6.39 13.99 1.33
N ARG A 310 -6.96 14.34 0.16
CA ARG A 310 -8.35 14.75 0.05
C ARG A 310 -9.27 13.54 0.14
N PRO A 311 -10.24 13.48 1.06
CA PRO A 311 -11.24 12.43 1.06
C PRO A 311 -12.06 12.44 -0.23
N TYR A 312 -12.18 11.28 -0.87
CA TYR A 312 -13.16 11.00 -1.91
C TYR A 312 -14.49 10.62 -1.27
N GLN A 313 -14.42 9.76 -0.25
CA GLN A 313 -15.59 9.28 0.44
C GLN A 313 -15.32 9.09 1.94
N VAL A 314 -16.28 9.46 2.75
CA VAL A 314 -16.33 9.20 4.20
C VAL A 314 -17.71 8.63 4.50
N THR A 315 -17.74 7.39 4.96
CA THR A 315 -19.00 6.69 5.30
C THR A 315 -18.90 6.10 6.69
N ASP A 316 -20.01 5.66 7.26
CA ASP A 316 -19.99 4.81 8.46
C ASP A 316 -19.11 3.57 8.22
N PHE A 317 -18.34 3.17 9.24
CA PHE A 317 -17.54 1.97 9.14
C PHE A 317 -18.45 0.74 8.99
N PRO A 318 -18.31 -0.05 7.92
CA PRO A 318 -19.32 -1.06 7.54
C PRO A 318 -19.41 -2.24 8.52
N LEU A 319 -18.33 -2.53 9.23
CA LEU A 319 -18.26 -3.61 10.21
C LEU A 319 -18.39 -3.04 11.63
N LYS A 320 -19.62 -2.80 12.08
CA LYS A 320 -19.89 -2.15 13.39
C LYS A 320 -19.44 -3.03 14.56
N ARG A 321 -19.06 -2.40 15.69
CA ARG A 321 -18.74 -3.10 16.95
C ARG A 321 -19.94 -3.89 17.47
N LEU A 322 -21.08 -3.23 17.50
CA LEU A 322 -22.36 -3.77 17.94
C LEU A 322 -23.39 -3.54 16.84
N GLU A 323 -24.21 -4.53 16.56
CA GLU A 323 -25.23 -4.50 15.52
C GLU A 323 -26.42 -5.37 15.89
N ASN A 324 -27.53 -5.20 15.19
CA ASN A 324 -28.74 -6.03 15.37
C ASN A 324 -29.28 -6.08 16.81
N GLY A 325 -29.19 -4.96 17.54
CA GLY A 325 -29.64 -4.87 18.93
C GLY A 325 -28.66 -5.38 19.97
N GLU A 326 -27.44 -5.73 19.58
CA GLU A 326 -26.35 -6.06 20.51
C GLU A 326 -26.00 -4.83 21.36
N THR A 327 -25.81 -5.01 22.67
CA THR A 327 -25.52 -3.92 23.61
C THR A 327 -24.31 -4.19 24.50
N ASP A 328 -23.80 -5.42 24.50
CA ASP A 328 -22.76 -5.88 25.42
C ASP A 328 -21.54 -6.37 24.64
N LEU A 329 -20.46 -5.58 24.65
CA LEU A 329 -19.18 -5.92 24.00
C LEU A 329 -18.61 -7.25 24.50
N ASN A 330 -18.73 -7.54 25.80
CA ASN A 330 -18.16 -8.76 26.35
C ASN A 330 -18.88 -10.00 25.83
N LYS A 331 -20.21 -9.97 25.72
CA LYS A 331 -20.97 -11.05 25.10
C LYS A 331 -20.63 -11.23 23.62
N VAL A 332 -20.47 -10.13 22.91
CA VAL A 332 -20.29 -10.14 21.46
C VAL A 332 -18.86 -10.50 21.05
N TRP A 333 -17.87 -9.97 21.77
CA TRP A 333 -16.45 -10.10 21.41
C TRP A 333 -15.62 -10.92 22.40
N GLY A 334 -16.16 -11.23 23.59
CA GLY A 334 -15.46 -11.94 24.64
C GLY A 334 -14.47 -11.08 25.43
N ASP A 335 -14.52 -9.75 25.24
CA ASP A 335 -13.91 -8.76 26.12
C ASP A 335 -14.77 -7.49 26.16
N GLY A 336 -14.80 -6.83 27.32
CA GLY A 336 -15.57 -5.60 27.53
C GLY A 336 -14.76 -4.32 27.35
N TYR A 337 -13.46 -4.41 27.04
CA TYR A 337 -12.55 -3.28 26.98
C TYR A 337 -12.12 -2.91 25.55
N GLY A 338 -12.62 -3.62 24.56
CA GLY A 338 -12.53 -3.23 23.16
C GLY A 338 -11.32 -3.74 22.38
N HIS A 339 -10.42 -4.54 22.97
CA HIS A 339 -9.26 -5.07 22.28
C HIS A 339 -9.65 -5.87 21.02
N ARG A 340 -10.50 -6.89 21.21
CA ARG A 340 -10.88 -7.79 20.11
C ARG A 340 -11.67 -7.06 19.03
N SER A 341 -12.56 -6.16 19.41
CA SER A 341 -13.38 -5.38 18.49
C SER A 341 -12.64 -4.25 17.78
N SER A 342 -11.44 -3.90 18.22
CA SER A 342 -10.65 -2.81 17.64
C SER A 342 -9.54 -3.28 16.71
N LYS A 343 -9.42 -4.58 16.44
CA LYS A 343 -8.51 -5.09 15.41
C LYS A 343 -9.15 -4.96 14.04
N TYR A 344 -8.41 -4.36 13.11
CA TYR A 344 -8.81 -4.13 11.73
C TYR A 344 -7.71 -4.60 10.80
N PHE A 345 -8.13 -5.12 9.65
CA PHE A 345 -7.23 -5.51 8.58
C PHE A 345 -7.81 -5.00 7.28
N PHE A 346 -6.96 -4.41 6.47
CA PHE A 346 -7.29 -3.94 5.14
C PHE A 346 -6.43 -4.66 4.11
N GLY A 347 -6.91 -4.77 2.88
CA GLY A 347 -6.16 -5.38 1.81
C GLY A 347 -6.76 -5.10 0.44
N ALA A 348 -6.02 -5.52 -0.59
CA ALA A 348 -6.39 -5.36 -1.99
C ALA A 348 -6.37 -6.73 -2.72
N PRO A 349 -7.23 -7.70 -2.34
CA PRO A 349 -7.28 -8.99 -3.02
C PRO A 349 -7.94 -8.86 -4.38
N TYR A 350 -7.51 -9.72 -5.31
CA TYR A 350 -8.11 -9.87 -6.64
C TYR A 350 -9.17 -10.97 -6.63
N LEU A 351 -10.34 -10.68 -6.05
CA LEU A 351 -11.38 -11.69 -5.82
C LEU A 351 -12.02 -12.20 -7.12
N ASP A 352 -12.13 -11.36 -8.13
CA ASP A 352 -12.59 -11.72 -9.47
C ASP A 352 -11.45 -12.19 -10.39
N GLY A 353 -10.20 -12.14 -9.91
CA GLY A 353 -9.00 -12.46 -10.68
C GLY A 353 -8.58 -11.37 -11.68
N ARG A 354 -9.26 -10.23 -11.72
CA ARG A 354 -9.03 -9.16 -12.71
C ARG A 354 -8.60 -7.84 -12.07
N LYS A 355 -9.43 -7.29 -11.17
CA LYS A 355 -9.20 -6.00 -10.51
C LYS A 355 -9.10 -6.19 -8.98
N PRO A 356 -8.44 -5.25 -8.28
CA PRO A 356 -8.40 -5.28 -6.83
C PRO A 356 -9.76 -4.94 -6.24
N SER A 357 -10.12 -5.59 -5.14
CA SER A 357 -11.25 -5.21 -4.29
C SER A 357 -10.72 -4.63 -2.98
N ILE A 358 -11.45 -3.75 -2.35
CA ILE A 358 -11.18 -3.34 -0.96
C ILE A 358 -11.65 -4.47 -0.05
N PHE A 359 -10.73 -5.06 0.69
CA PHE A 359 -11.04 -6.06 1.72
C PHE A 359 -10.90 -5.42 3.10
N ILE A 360 -11.91 -5.62 3.93
CA ILE A 360 -11.93 -5.14 5.32
C ILE A 360 -12.28 -6.31 6.21
N ALA A 361 -11.45 -6.56 7.24
CA ALA A 361 -11.78 -7.47 8.31
C ALA A 361 -11.74 -6.73 9.65
N ARG A 362 -12.55 -7.22 10.61
CA ARG A 362 -12.60 -6.72 11.96
C ARG A 362 -12.70 -7.86 12.94
N GLY A 363 -11.91 -7.80 14.00
CA GLY A 363 -11.96 -8.72 15.12
C GLY A 363 -10.89 -9.79 15.11
N ILE A 364 -10.69 -10.40 16.29
CA ILE A 364 -9.76 -11.52 16.52
C ILE A 364 -10.30 -12.45 17.60
N TYR A 365 -9.79 -13.68 17.61
CA TYR A 365 -9.99 -14.75 18.59
C TYR A 365 -11.40 -15.35 18.63
N THR A 366 -12.44 -14.56 18.89
CA THR A 366 -13.79 -15.08 19.14
C THR A 366 -14.80 -14.72 18.05
N ARG A 367 -14.64 -13.56 17.45
CA ARG A 367 -15.50 -13.08 16.37
C ARG A 367 -14.65 -12.38 15.33
N GLU A 368 -14.87 -12.72 14.08
CA GLU A 368 -14.29 -12.06 12.92
C GLU A 368 -15.42 -11.71 11.97
N LYS A 369 -15.38 -10.50 11.44
CA LYS A 369 -16.27 -10.01 10.39
C LYS A 369 -15.43 -9.62 9.19
N MET A 370 -15.92 -9.87 8.00
CA MET A 370 -15.23 -9.57 6.75
C MET A 370 -16.22 -9.02 5.74
N ILE A 371 -15.75 -8.07 4.92
CA ILE A 371 -16.47 -7.54 3.78
C ILE A 371 -15.48 -7.26 2.66
N ALA A 372 -15.93 -7.38 1.42
CA ALA A 372 -15.22 -6.92 0.25
C ALA A 372 -16.10 -5.90 -0.48
N LEU A 373 -15.48 -4.83 -0.96
CA LEU A 373 -16.11 -3.75 -1.71
C LEU A 373 -15.35 -3.57 -3.01
N ASP A 374 -16.07 -3.37 -4.09
CA ASP A 374 -15.46 -2.98 -5.37
C ASP A 374 -15.48 -1.46 -5.50
N VAL A 375 -14.44 -0.93 -6.11
CA VAL A 375 -14.38 0.47 -6.51
C VAL A 375 -14.82 0.56 -7.95
N ASP A 376 -15.86 1.34 -8.19
CA ASP A 376 -16.30 1.69 -9.54
C ASP A 376 -15.58 2.98 -9.92
N GLY A 377 -14.81 2.93 -11.03
CA GLY A 377 -14.06 4.05 -11.55
C GLY A 377 -14.93 5.14 -12.19
#